data_6c2398ff5e3eb309311b0fc2d3daf86f
#
_entry.id   6c2398ff5e3eb309311b0fc2d3daf86f
#
_cell.length_a   1.000
_cell.length_b   1.000
_cell.length_c   1.000
_cell.angle_alpha   90.00
_cell.angle_beta   90.00
_cell.angle_gamma   90.00
#
_symmetry.space_group_name_H-M   'P 1'
#
loop_
_entity.id
_entity.type
_entity.pdbx_description
1 polymer ?
#
loop_
_entity_poly.entity_id
_entity_poly.type
_entity_poly.pdbx_seq_one_letter_code
_entity_poly.pdbx_strand_id
1 'polypeptide(L)'
;MASAKRASGKEATKAAIDASHIEIKNWKDLHGKLESMRDTGWIFRGVTSPKHYLVPSIGREAVYGPYKLAQEKRLFEEFKNRAVALISDYRFDDWDWLAYAQHIGVPSRLLDWSVSPLAALYFALEADSDSDRVLYAVKYSRYIHEVDHRNTSPFSNKSEGRFTAPLAFDRIRAQRGIFTIHPEPTKIFNPKGLKSFLIKASAVKDYRRRLFKYGIDHWHIYPDSQGLGMQLAWQFKNKVGLGSIFLDK
;
A
#
# COMPACT_ATOMS: atom_id res chain seq x y z
N MET A 1 -9.29 32.62 -2.10
CA MET A 1 -10.03 31.95 -3.21
C MET A 1 -9.37 30.63 -3.68
N ALA A 2 -8.05 30.53 -3.84
CA ALA A 2 -7.39 29.26 -4.26
C ALA A 2 -7.56 28.11 -3.26
N SER A 3 -7.54 28.36 -1.95
CA SER A 3 -7.73 27.34 -0.90
C SER A 3 -9.15 26.74 -0.91
N ALA A 4 -10.18 27.58 -1.04
CA ALA A 4 -11.57 27.13 -1.12
C ALA A 4 -11.86 26.29 -2.37
N LYS A 5 -11.32 26.68 -3.54
CA LYS A 5 -11.43 25.85 -4.77
C LYS A 5 -10.70 24.51 -4.66
N ARG A 6 -9.55 24.44 -3.96
CA ARG A 6 -8.83 23.18 -3.70
C ARG A 6 -9.62 22.26 -2.75
N ALA A 7 -10.22 22.81 -1.69
CA ALA A 7 -11.06 22.04 -0.78
C ALA A 7 -12.30 21.46 -1.49
N SER A 8 -13.01 22.27 -2.27
CA SER A 8 -14.16 21.85 -3.09
C SER A 8 -13.79 20.73 -4.08
N GLY A 9 -12.65 20.84 -4.76
CA GLY A 9 -12.17 19.81 -5.67
C GLY A 9 -11.80 18.47 -4.99
N LYS A 10 -11.21 18.52 -3.78
CA LYS A 10 -10.93 17.30 -2.99
C LYS A 10 -12.22 16.60 -2.58
N GLU A 11 -13.22 17.33 -2.09
CA GLU A 11 -14.49 16.73 -1.66
C GLU A 11 -15.27 16.13 -2.83
N ALA A 12 -15.30 16.80 -3.98
CA ALA A 12 -15.91 16.25 -5.19
C ALA A 12 -15.22 14.94 -5.65
N THR A 13 -13.87 14.89 -5.55
CA THR A 13 -13.11 13.67 -5.89
C THR A 13 -13.43 12.53 -4.92
N LYS A 14 -13.51 12.81 -3.62
CA LYS A 14 -13.89 11.81 -2.60
C LYS A 14 -15.29 11.25 -2.89
N ALA A 15 -16.28 12.13 -3.08
CA ALA A 15 -17.64 11.72 -3.38
C ALA A 15 -17.74 10.86 -4.65
N ALA A 16 -16.96 11.21 -5.70
CA ALA A 16 -16.90 10.41 -6.92
C ALA A 16 -16.29 9.02 -6.69
N ILE A 17 -15.24 8.90 -5.87
CA ILE A 17 -14.65 7.63 -5.51
C ILE A 17 -15.64 6.80 -4.68
N ASP A 18 -16.26 7.39 -3.66
CA ASP A 18 -17.21 6.70 -2.80
C ASP A 18 -18.42 6.17 -3.59
N ALA A 19 -18.91 6.94 -4.56
CA ALA A 19 -19.99 6.52 -5.46
C ALA A 19 -19.56 5.43 -6.47
N SER A 20 -18.25 5.26 -6.71
CA SER A 20 -17.71 4.29 -7.67
C SER A 20 -17.37 2.93 -7.05
N HIS A 21 -17.54 2.75 -5.74
CA HIS A 21 -17.26 1.49 -5.09
C HIS A 21 -18.13 0.34 -5.60
N ILE A 22 -17.46 -0.71 -6.06
CA ILE A 22 -18.11 -1.97 -6.47
C ILE A 22 -18.22 -2.85 -5.23
N GLU A 23 -19.41 -3.03 -4.71
CA GLU A 23 -19.62 -3.90 -3.56
C GLU A 23 -19.35 -5.36 -3.91
N ILE A 24 -18.55 -6.01 -3.08
CA ILE A 24 -18.22 -7.43 -3.20
C ILE A 24 -19.23 -8.28 -2.42
N LYS A 25 -19.98 -9.12 -3.12
CA LYS A 25 -21.02 -9.94 -2.53
C LYS A 25 -20.45 -11.08 -1.69
N ASN A 26 -19.37 -11.72 -2.15
CA ASN A 26 -18.72 -12.86 -1.49
C ASN A 26 -17.35 -13.12 -2.10
N TRP A 27 -16.63 -14.12 -1.57
CA TRP A 27 -15.30 -14.51 -2.06
C TRP A 27 -15.28 -14.89 -3.54
N LYS A 28 -16.28 -15.65 -4.02
CA LYS A 28 -16.36 -16.06 -5.43
C LYS A 28 -16.50 -14.87 -6.36
N ASP A 29 -17.30 -13.86 -5.97
CA ASP A 29 -17.46 -12.62 -6.72
C ASP A 29 -16.15 -11.84 -6.78
N LEU A 30 -15.43 -11.69 -5.64
CA LEU A 30 -14.12 -11.06 -5.62
C LEU A 30 -13.14 -11.79 -6.54
N HIS A 31 -13.04 -13.11 -6.40
CA HIS A 31 -12.15 -13.95 -7.20
C HIS A 31 -12.44 -13.78 -8.70
N GLY A 32 -13.71 -13.86 -9.12
CA GLY A 32 -14.09 -13.67 -10.52
C GLY A 32 -13.72 -12.29 -11.07
N LYS A 33 -13.84 -11.24 -10.25
CA LYS A 33 -13.40 -9.89 -10.64
C LYS A 33 -11.87 -9.80 -10.80
N LEU A 34 -11.10 -10.43 -9.91
CA LEU A 34 -9.64 -10.48 -10.00
C LEU A 34 -9.18 -11.31 -11.20
N GLU A 35 -9.83 -12.45 -11.46
CA GLU A 35 -9.59 -13.28 -12.64
C GLU A 35 -9.79 -12.52 -13.96
N SER A 36 -10.73 -11.57 -14.02
CA SER A 36 -10.94 -10.73 -15.20
C SER A 36 -9.78 -9.75 -15.47
N MET A 37 -8.85 -9.58 -14.53
CA MET A 37 -7.68 -8.69 -14.61
C MET A 37 -6.40 -9.47 -14.96
N ARG A 38 -6.47 -10.35 -15.98
CA ARG A 38 -5.40 -11.27 -16.37
C ARG A 38 -4.20 -10.61 -17.04
N ASP A 39 -4.42 -9.43 -17.62
CA ASP A 39 -3.35 -8.72 -18.34
C ASP A 39 -2.25 -8.26 -17.39
N THR A 40 -1.06 -8.08 -17.95
CA THR A 40 0.05 -7.43 -17.24
C THR A 40 -0.25 -5.94 -16.98
N GLY A 41 0.39 -5.39 -15.97
CA GLY A 41 0.29 -3.96 -15.65
C GLY A 41 -0.75 -3.59 -14.61
N TRP A 42 -1.57 -4.53 -14.13
CA TRP A 42 -2.42 -4.29 -12.97
C TRP A 42 -1.59 -4.19 -11.70
N ILE A 43 -1.92 -3.18 -10.89
CA ILE A 43 -1.39 -2.98 -9.55
C ILE A 43 -2.56 -2.82 -8.58
N PHE A 44 -2.37 -3.34 -7.36
CA PHE A 44 -3.41 -3.44 -6.36
C PHE A 44 -2.96 -2.80 -5.04
N ARG A 45 -3.89 -2.17 -4.33
CA ARG A 45 -3.64 -1.61 -3.00
C ARG A 45 -4.84 -1.82 -2.09
N GLY A 46 -4.62 -2.48 -0.96
CA GLY A 46 -5.61 -2.64 0.09
C GLY A 46 -5.57 -1.48 1.09
N VAL A 47 -6.75 -1.05 1.53
CA VAL A 47 -6.88 -0.06 2.61
C VAL A 47 -7.95 -0.49 3.60
N THR A 48 -7.73 -0.18 4.86
CA THR A 48 -8.51 -0.66 6.00
C THR A 48 -9.78 0.16 6.28
N SER A 49 -10.08 1.13 5.43
CA SER A 49 -11.32 1.92 5.51
C SER A 49 -11.63 2.56 4.15
N PRO A 50 -12.91 2.69 3.76
CA PRO A 50 -13.31 3.45 2.59
C PRO A 50 -12.88 4.92 2.63
N LYS A 51 -12.64 5.45 3.82
CA LYS A 51 -12.16 6.83 4.02
C LYS A 51 -10.65 6.99 3.80
N HIS A 52 -9.93 5.90 3.55
CA HIS A 52 -8.51 5.93 3.24
C HIS A 52 -8.30 6.08 1.73
N TYR A 53 -8.43 7.30 1.26
CA TYR A 53 -8.18 7.64 -0.14
C TYR A 53 -6.70 7.47 -0.50
N LEU A 54 -6.42 7.37 -1.80
CA LEU A 54 -5.08 7.21 -2.35
C LEU A 54 -4.29 8.54 -2.26
N VAL A 55 -3.92 8.90 -1.04
CA VAL A 55 -3.08 10.07 -0.72
C VAL A 55 -1.79 9.57 -0.09
N PRO A 56 -0.61 9.91 -0.65
CA PRO A 56 0.68 9.62 -0.04
C PRO A 56 0.75 10.04 1.42
N SER A 57 1.51 9.31 2.24
CA SER A 57 1.53 9.53 3.68
C SER A 57 1.91 10.96 4.05
N ILE A 58 2.95 11.53 3.43
CA ILE A 58 3.41 12.90 3.69
C ILE A 58 2.37 13.96 3.34
N GLY A 59 1.44 13.65 2.41
CA GLY A 59 0.38 14.55 1.98
C GLY A 59 -0.90 14.49 2.84
N ARG A 60 -0.91 13.66 3.88
CA ARG A 60 -2.05 13.53 4.80
C ARG A 60 -2.02 14.64 5.84
N GLU A 61 -2.48 15.82 5.46
CA GLU A 61 -2.40 17.04 6.27
C GLU A 61 -3.06 16.92 7.65
N ALA A 62 -4.07 16.08 7.79
CA ALA A 62 -4.69 15.79 9.09
C ALA A 62 -3.75 15.05 10.07
N VAL A 63 -2.71 14.39 9.56
CA VAL A 63 -1.74 13.64 10.38
C VAL A 63 -0.45 14.44 10.58
N TYR A 64 0.07 15.04 9.50
CA TYR A 64 1.41 15.66 9.49
C TYR A 64 1.37 17.18 9.35
N GLY A 65 0.18 17.79 9.33
CA GLY A 65 0.02 19.22 9.10
C GLY A 65 0.23 19.62 7.63
N PRO A 66 0.23 20.93 7.33
CA PRO A 66 0.37 21.43 5.97
C PRO A 66 1.66 20.97 5.30
N TYR A 67 1.54 20.35 4.14
CA TYR A 67 2.68 19.84 3.38
C TYR A 67 3.63 20.96 2.90
N LYS A 68 4.92 20.76 3.10
CA LYS A 68 6.00 21.62 2.58
C LYS A 68 7.12 20.76 2.01
N LEU A 69 7.44 20.95 0.73
CA LEU A 69 8.52 20.22 0.04
C LEU A 69 9.87 20.31 0.76
N ALA A 70 10.19 21.48 1.33
CA ALA A 70 11.45 21.66 2.06
C ALA A 70 11.53 20.78 3.33
N GLN A 71 10.39 20.56 3.99
CA GLN A 71 10.33 19.68 5.17
C GLN A 71 10.45 18.22 4.76
N GLU A 72 9.80 17.80 3.68
CA GLU A 72 9.95 16.44 3.15
C GLU A 72 11.40 16.14 2.77
N LYS A 73 12.07 17.06 2.06
CA LYS A 73 13.49 16.90 1.72
C LYS A 73 14.37 16.77 2.96
N ARG A 74 14.16 17.62 3.98
CA ARG A 74 14.91 17.54 5.24
C ARG A 74 14.67 16.22 5.97
N LEU A 75 13.43 15.76 6.03
CA LEU A 75 13.09 14.45 6.62
C LEU A 75 13.81 13.32 5.88
N PHE A 76 13.85 13.36 4.56
CA PHE A 76 14.53 12.37 3.74
C PHE A 76 16.06 12.37 3.96
N GLU A 77 16.70 13.52 4.02
CA GLU A 77 18.14 13.61 4.31
C GLU A 77 18.44 13.13 5.74
N GLU A 78 17.62 13.51 6.71
CA GLU A 78 17.78 13.04 8.10
C GLU A 78 17.63 11.52 8.19
N PHE A 79 16.66 10.96 7.44
CA PHE A 79 16.49 9.53 7.35
C PHE A 79 17.75 8.85 6.77
N LYS A 80 18.28 9.31 5.64
CA LYS A 80 19.50 8.76 5.03
C LYS A 80 20.67 8.77 6.02
N ASN A 81 20.89 9.91 6.66
CA ASN A 81 21.98 10.08 7.62
C ASN A 81 21.93 9.06 8.78
N ARG A 82 20.74 8.75 9.27
CA ARG A 82 20.57 7.77 10.35
C ARG A 82 20.55 6.33 9.86
N ALA A 83 19.97 6.08 8.70
CA ALA A 83 19.78 4.72 8.18
C ALA A 83 21.05 4.10 7.64
N VAL A 84 22.08 4.89 7.30
CA VAL A 84 23.41 4.39 6.88
C VAL A 84 23.99 3.38 7.85
N ALA A 85 23.77 3.56 9.16
CA ALA A 85 24.26 2.63 10.18
C ALA A 85 23.52 1.27 10.20
N LEU A 86 22.37 1.18 9.54
CA LEU A 86 21.51 -0.01 9.53
C LEU A 86 21.58 -0.81 8.22
N ILE A 87 22.26 -0.25 7.21
CA ILE A 87 22.29 -0.83 5.86
C ILE A 87 23.75 -1.00 5.44
N SER A 88 24.11 -2.23 5.09
CA SER A 88 25.46 -2.56 4.65
C SER A 88 25.73 -2.27 3.18
N ASP A 89 24.72 -2.01 2.35
CA ASP A 89 24.87 -1.70 0.92
C ASP A 89 24.64 -0.22 0.66
N TYR A 90 25.71 0.50 0.39
CA TYR A 90 25.72 1.96 0.16
C TYR A 90 25.45 2.37 -1.31
N ARG A 91 25.12 1.42 -2.19
CA ARG A 91 24.90 1.67 -3.62
C ARG A 91 23.51 2.17 -3.94
N PHE A 92 22.71 2.51 -2.93
CA PHE A 92 21.37 3.04 -3.12
C PHE A 92 21.42 4.45 -3.70
N ASP A 93 20.65 4.67 -4.75
CA ASP A 93 20.31 6.01 -5.21
C ASP A 93 19.16 6.64 -4.38
N ASP A 94 18.81 7.89 -4.65
CA ASP A 94 17.75 8.59 -3.91
C ASP A 94 16.36 7.93 -4.05
N TRP A 95 16.11 7.20 -5.14
CA TRP A 95 14.85 6.48 -5.34
C TRP A 95 14.80 5.23 -4.48
N ASP A 96 15.90 4.52 -4.38
CA ASP A 96 16.05 3.34 -3.54
C ASP A 96 15.89 3.72 -2.07
N TRP A 97 16.55 4.80 -1.65
CA TRP A 97 16.43 5.35 -0.32
C TRP A 97 15.01 5.80 0.01
N LEU A 98 14.31 6.43 -0.95
CA LEU A 98 12.93 6.87 -0.75
C LEU A 98 11.96 5.69 -0.64
N ALA A 99 12.16 4.64 -1.44
CA ALA A 99 11.39 3.41 -1.36
C ALA A 99 11.63 2.70 -0.02
N TYR A 100 12.86 2.64 0.43
CA TYR A 100 13.20 2.06 1.73
C TYR A 100 12.58 2.87 2.88
N ALA A 101 12.69 4.19 2.85
CA ALA A 101 12.06 5.08 3.82
C ALA A 101 10.56 4.82 3.94
N GLN A 102 9.86 4.80 2.80
CA GLN A 102 8.43 4.49 2.73
C GLN A 102 8.13 3.12 3.33
N HIS A 103 8.95 2.13 2.99
CA HIS A 103 8.74 0.74 3.39
C HIS A 103 8.82 0.53 4.91
N ILE A 104 9.67 1.29 5.61
CA ILE A 104 9.78 1.25 7.08
C ILE A 104 8.90 2.29 7.78
N GLY A 105 8.01 2.96 7.05
CA GLY A 105 7.00 3.86 7.61
C GLY A 105 7.37 5.32 7.71
N VAL A 106 8.50 5.75 7.13
CA VAL A 106 8.81 7.20 7.02
C VAL A 106 7.85 7.85 6.04
N PRO A 107 7.17 8.95 6.42
CA PRO A 107 6.24 9.63 5.52
C PRO A 107 6.91 10.08 4.23
N SER A 108 6.34 9.72 3.09
CA SER A 108 6.87 10.04 1.78
C SER A 108 5.78 10.35 0.75
N ARG A 109 6.20 10.79 -0.43
CA ARG A 109 5.36 11.04 -1.61
C ARG A 109 5.01 9.79 -2.41
N LEU A 110 5.30 8.61 -1.88
CA LEU A 110 5.01 7.35 -2.55
C LEU A 110 3.67 6.76 -2.10
N LEU A 111 3.06 5.99 -2.98
CA LEU A 111 2.05 5.01 -2.63
C LEU A 111 2.58 3.62 -2.93
N ASP A 112 2.41 2.72 -1.96
CA ASP A 112 2.73 1.31 -2.12
C ASP A 112 1.61 0.61 -2.87
N TRP A 113 2.00 -0.27 -3.77
CA TRP A 113 1.12 -1.17 -4.49
C TRP A 113 1.72 -2.57 -4.47
N SER A 114 0.92 -3.54 -4.79
CA SER A 114 1.37 -4.90 -5.05
C SER A 114 0.94 -5.34 -6.45
N VAL A 115 1.76 -6.11 -7.13
CA VAL A 115 1.31 -6.84 -8.33
C VAL A 115 0.56 -8.11 -7.98
N SER A 116 0.54 -8.51 -6.69
CA SER A 116 -0.28 -9.60 -6.17
C SER A 116 -1.59 -9.05 -5.58
N PRO A 117 -2.76 -9.38 -6.16
CA PRO A 117 -4.03 -8.96 -5.59
C PRO A 117 -4.27 -9.53 -4.19
N LEU A 118 -3.74 -10.73 -3.88
CA LEU A 118 -3.90 -11.36 -2.57
C LEU A 118 -3.04 -10.69 -1.50
N ALA A 119 -1.82 -10.26 -1.83
CA ALA A 119 -1.00 -9.49 -0.91
C ALA A 119 -1.63 -8.10 -0.63
N ALA A 120 -2.17 -7.44 -1.66
CA ALA A 120 -2.91 -6.20 -1.47
C ALA A 120 -4.18 -6.40 -0.64
N LEU A 121 -4.91 -7.49 -0.86
CA LEU A 121 -6.09 -7.85 -0.07
C LEU A 121 -5.72 -8.08 1.41
N TYR A 122 -4.58 -8.72 1.69
CA TYR A 122 -4.09 -8.89 3.05
C TYR A 122 -4.00 -7.53 3.78
N PHE A 123 -3.41 -6.49 3.17
CA PHE A 123 -3.33 -5.15 3.77
C PHE A 123 -4.70 -4.51 4.01
N ALA A 124 -5.68 -4.77 3.15
CA ALA A 124 -7.05 -4.32 3.42
C ALA A 124 -7.63 -4.96 4.68
N LEU A 125 -7.31 -6.24 4.93
CA LEU A 125 -7.89 -7.05 5.99
C LEU A 125 -7.07 -7.06 7.29
N GLU A 126 -5.88 -6.43 7.32
CA GLU A 126 -4.92 -6.53 8.42
C GLU A 126 -5.42 -5.91 9.72
N ALA A 127 -6.05 -4.75 9.64
CA ALA A 127 -6.51 -4.04 10.83
C ALA A 127 -7.69 -4.73 11.51
N ASP A 128 -7.64 -4.80 12.83
CA ASP A 128 -8.75 -5.26 13.67
C ASP A 128 -9.71 -4.09 13.92
N SER A 129 -10.66 -3.86 13.01
CA SER A 129 -11.66 -2.80 13.11
C SER A 129 -12.97 -3.21 12.44
N ASP A 130 -14.07 -2.56 12.81
CA ASP A 130 -15.42 -2.83 12.27
C ASP A 130 -15.74 -2.04 11.00
N SER A 131 -14.74 -1.39 10.40
CA SER A 131 -14.92 -0.65 9.15
C SER A 131 -14.98 -1.59 7.94
N ASP A 132 -15.74 -1.23 6.92
CA ASP A 132 -15.61 -1.84 5.59
C ASP A 132 -14.18 -1.63 5.05
N ARG A 133 -13.77 -2.43 4.08
CA ARG A 133 -12.44 -2.43 3.47
C ARG A 133 -12.53 -2.06 2.00
N VAL A 134 -11.45 -1.53 1.44
CA VAL A 134 -11.38 -1.29 0.00
C VAL A 134 -10.11 -1.92 -0.58
N LEU A 135 -10.28 -2.65 -1.67
CA LEU A 135 -9.21 -3.08 -2.55
C LEU A 135 -9.26 -2.23 -3.82
N TYR A 136 -8.27 -1.37 -3.99
CA TYR A 136 -8.07 -0.63 -5.23
C TYR A 136 -7.32 -1.47 -6.25
N ALA A 137 -7.68 -1.31 -7.53
CA ALA A 137 -7.00 -1.93 -8.65
C ALA A 137 -6.95 -0.97 -9.83
N VAL A 138 -5.80 -0.85 -10.48
CA VAL A 138 -5.64 -0.03 -11.68
C VAL A 138 -4.62 -0.66 -12.64
N LYS A 139 -4.93 -0.61 -13.93
CA LYS A 139 -3.95 -0.93 -14.98
C LYS A 139 -3.13 0.34 -15.24
N TYR A 140 -1.93 0.40 -14.68
CA TYR A 140 -1.11 1.60 -14.71
C TYR A 140 0.20 1.35 -15.46
N SER A 141 0.29 1.88 -16.68
CA SER A 141 1.37 1.60 -17.62
C SER A 141 2.48 2.66 -17.63
N ARG A 142 2.25 3.83 -16.97
CA ARG A 142 3.26 4.88 -16.95
C ARG A 142 4.43 4.51 -16.06
N TYR A 143 5.49 4.03 -16.68
CA TYR A 143 6.74 3.68 -16.00
C TYR A 143 7.67 4.88 -15.93
N ILE A 144 8.38 5.01 -14.81
CA ILE A 144 9.56 5.84 -14.71
C ILE A 144 10.74 4.89 -14.94
N HIS A 145 11.43 5.07 -16.06
CA HIS A 145 12.52 4.19 -16.47
C HIS A 145 13.72 4.30 -15.53
N GLU A 146 14.48 3.24 -15.39
CA GLU A 146 15.65 3.19 -14.50
C GLU A 146 16.67 4.29 -14.81
N VAL A 147 16.83 4.66 -16.08
CA VAL A 147 17.71 5.76 -16.50
C VAL A 147 17.25 7.11 -15.94
N ASP A 148 15.94 7.34 -15.86
CA ASP A 148 15.37 8.57 -15.28
C ASP A 148 15.49 8.59 -13.76
N HIS A 149 15.44 7.42 -13.12
CA HIS A 149 15.61 7.28 -11.67
C HIS A 149 17.02 7.69 -11.23
N ARG A 150 18.04 7.16 -11.91
CA ARG A 150 19.44 7.32 -11.46
C ARG A 150 20.00 8.70 -11.69
N ASN A 151 19.46 9.44 -12.66
CA ASN A 151 19.96 10.74 -13.07
C ASN A 151 19.16 11.93 -12.53
N THR A 152 18.02 11.68 -11.86
CA THR A 152 17.14 12.75 -11.36
C THR A 152 16.72 12.49 -9.92
N SER A 153 16.62 13.56 -9.14
CA SER A 153 16.06 13.45 -7.78
C SER A 153 14.55 13.11 -7.84
N PRO A 154 14.04 12.19 -7.00
CA PRO A 154 12.62 11.92 -6.91
C PRO A 154 11.78 13.16 -6.55
N PHE A 155 12.41 14.17 -5.92
CA PHE A 155 11.77 15.44 -5.57
C PHE A 155 11.66 16.41 -6.72
N SER A 156 12.41 16.22 -7.81
CA SER A 156 12.32 17.03 -9.05
C SER A 156 11.39 16.41 -10.09
N ASN A 157 10.90 15.21 -9.85
CA ASN A 157 9.96 14.53 -10.75
C ASN A 157 8.66 15.33 -10.88
N LYS A 158 8.24 15.60 -12.13
CA LYS A 158 7.09 16.48 -12.43
C LYS A 158 5.80 15.73 -12.71
N SER A 159 5.87 14.42 -12.80
CA SER A 159 4.72 13.61 -13.21
C SER A 159 4.60 12.33 -12.38
N GLU A 160 3.37 11.88 -12.19
CA GLU A 160 3.12 10.59 -11.58
C GLU A 160 3.69 9.47 -12.44
N GLY A 161 4.16 8.41 -11.81
CA GLY A 161 4.69 7.24 -12.50
C GLY A 161 4.94 6.09 -11.54
N ARG A 162 4.98 4.86 -12.05
CA ARG A 162 5.34 3.69 -11.25
C ARG A 162 6.82 3.37 -11.41
N PHE A 163 7.43 2.87 -10.37
CA PHE A 163 8.78 2.32 -10.40
C PHE A 163 8.90 1.12 -9.47
N THR A 164 9.88 0.30 -9.73
CA THR A 164 10.21 -0.87 -8.90
C THR A 164 11.46 -0.55 -8.12
N ALA A 165 11.40 -0.64 -6.79
CA ALA A 165 12.58 -0.57 -5.95
C ALA A 165 13.40 -1.88 -6.05
N PRO A 166 14.69 -1.85 -5.69
CA PRO A 166 15.50 -3.05 -5.62
C PRO A 166 14.83 -4.13 -4.76
N LEU A 167 14.82 -5.36 -5.26
CA LEU A 167 14.28 -6.52 -4.52
C LEU A 167 15.18 -6.98 -3.36
N ALA A 168 16.16 -6.18 -2.99
CA ALA A 168 17.06 -6.43 -1.86
C ALA A 168 16.33 -6.45 -0.51
N PHE A 169 15.13 -5.86 -0.44
CA PHE A 169 14.33 -5.84 0.78
C PHE A 169 13.35 -7.00 0.79
N ASP A 170 13.53 -7.92 1.74
CA ASP A 170 12.71 -9.14 1.86
C ASP A 170 11.22 -8.86 1.90
N ARG A 171 10.79 -7.82 2.62
CA ARG A 171 9.39 -7.42 2.66
C ARG A 171 8.86 -6.94 1.31
N ILE A 172 9.62 -6.12 0.55
CA ILE A 172 9.20 -5.65 -0.78
C ILE A 172 9.03 -6.85 -1.71
N ARG A 173 9.95 -7.82 -1.63
CA ARG A 173 9.90 -9.07 -2.40
C ARG A 173 8.68 -9.91 -2.01
N ALA A 174 8.45 -10.15 -0.72
CA ALA A 174 7.34 -10.93 -0.20
C ALA A 174 5.97 -10.31 -0.57
N GLN A 175 5.87 -9.01 -0.46
CA GLN A 175 4.68 -8.24 -0.80
C GLN A 175 4.48 -8.05 -2.31
N ARG A 176 5.47 -8.45 -3.14
CA ARG A 176 5.52 -8.16 -4.58
C ARG A 176 5.28 -6.67 -4.85
N GLY A 177 6.01 -5.85 -4.06
CA GLY A 177 5.81 -4.42 -3.95
C GLY A 177 6.24 -3.65 -5.20
N ILE A 178 5.51 -2.62 -5.52
CA ILE A 178 5.81 -1.61 -6.52
C ILE A 178 5.33 -0.26 -5.98
N PHE A 179 5.90 0.83 -6.46
CA PHE A 179 5.57 2.16 -5.99
C PHE A 179 5.03 3.05 -7.10
N THR A 180 4.18 4.00 -6.73
CA THR A 180 3.91 5.17 -7.57
C THR A 180 4.41 6.43 -6.85
N ILE A 181 5.04 7.33 -7.60
CA ILE A 181 5.50 8.62 -7.10
C ILE A 181 4.49 9.72 -7.42
N HIS A 182 4.31 10.64 -6.49
CA HIS A 182 3.33 11.72 -6.58
C HIS A 182 3.99 13.08 -6.35
N PRO A 183 4.23 13.88 -7.42
CA PRO A 183 4.83 15.21 -7.30
C PRO A 183 4.01 16.16 -6.41
N GLU A 184 2.70 15.99 -6.40
CA GLU A 184 1.76 16.73 -5.55
C GLU A 184 1.12 15.77 -4.52
N PRO A 185 1.84 15.41 -3.43
CA PRO A 185 1.42 14.35 -2.52
C PRO A 185 0.13 14.67 -1.74
N THR A 186 -0.33 15.92 -1.74
CA THR A 186 -1.61 16.31 -1.11
C THR A 186 -2.83 16.04 -1.99
N LYS A 187 -2.63 15.72 -3.28
CA LYS A 187 -3.73 15.37 -4.19
C LYS A 187 -4.12 13.90 -4.01
N ILE A 188 -5.41 13.63 -4.17
CA ILE A 188 -5.91 12.26 -4.25
C ILE A 188 -5.53 11.70 -5.61
N PHE A 189 -4.84 10.57 -5.62
CA PHE A 189 -4.53 9.84 -6.84
C PHE A 189 -5.79 9.13 -7.34
N ASN A 190 -6.32 9.57 -8.47
CA ASN A 190 -7.52 9.02 -9.08
C ASN A 190 -7.30 8.84 -10.60
N PRO A 191 -6.46 7.89 -11.01
CA PRO A 191 -6.14 7.66 -12.41
C PRO A 191 -7.33 7.09 -13.17
N LYS A 192 -7.37 7.36 -14.48
CA LYS A 192 -8.41 6.78 -15.36
C LYS A 192 -8.39 5.25 -15.27
N GLY A 193 -9.57 4.65 -15.08
CA GLY A 193 -9.72 3.19 -14.97
C GLY A 193 -9.42 2.62 -13.58
N LEU A 194 -9.25 3.47 -12.57
CA LEU A 194 -9.19 3.01 -11.18
C LEU A 194 -10.50 2.27 -10.83
N LYS A 195 -10.35 1.06 -10.31
CA LYS A 195 -11.45 0.27 -9.74
C LYS A 195 -11.29 0.21 -8.23
N SER A 196 -12.39 0.22 -7.51
CA SER A 196 -12.42 0.11 -6.07
C SER A 196 -13.46 -0.92 -5.65
N PHE A 197 -13.02 -1.97 -4.95
CA PHE A 197 -13.85 -3.07 -4.48
C PHE A 197 -14.11 -2.92 -3.00
N LEU A 198 -15.38 -2.71 -2.64
CA LEU A 198 -15.82 -2.57 -1.26
C LEU A 198 -16.10 -3.95 -0.67
N ILE A 199 -15.40 -4.28 0.41
CA ILE A 199 -15.52 -5.52 1.16
C ILE A 199 -16.13 -5.19 2.51
N LYS A 200 -17.28 -5.77 2.81
CA LYS A 200 -17.97 -5.54 4.08
C LYS A 200 -17.16 -6.03 5.28
N ALA A 201 -17.23 -5.32 6.39
CA ALA A 201 -16.57 -5.69 7.64
C ALA A 201 -16.90 -7.13 8.08
N SER A 202 -18.13 -7.56 7.88
CA SER A 202 -18.59 -8.93 8.20
C SER A 202 -17.84 -10.03 7.44
N ALA A 203 -17.29 -9.74 6.27
CA ALA A 203 -16.54 -10.71 5.45
C ALA A 203 -15.04 -10.79 5.83
N VAL A 204 -14.50 -9.84 6.60
CA VAL A 204 -13.06 -9.72 6.90
C VAL A 204 -12.52 -10.99 7.53
N LYS A 205 -13.19 -11.54 8.54
CA LYS A 205 -12.73 -12.73 9.26
C LYS A 205 -12.66 -13.97 8.35
N ASP A 206 -13.66 -14.18 7.50
CA ASP A 206 -13.68 -15.29 6.52
C ASP A 206 -12.57 -15.11 5.48
N TYR A 207 -12.40 -13.89 4.95
CA TYR A 207 -11.39 -13.61 3.93
C TYR A 207 -9.96 -13.76 4.47
N ARG A 208 -9.68 -13.34 5.71
CA ARG A 208 -8.38 -13.59 6.36
C ARG A 208 -8.08 -15.07 6.50
N ARG A 209 -9.08 -15.90 6.89
CA ARG A 209 -8.91 -17.36 6.96
C ARG A 209 -8.64 -17.98 5.58
N ARG A 210 -9.26 -17.45 4.52
CA ARG A 210 -9.00 -17.91 3.15
C ARG A 210 -7.59 -17.54 2.71
N LEU A 211 -7.15 -16.30 2.94
CA LEU A 211 -5.78 -15.88 2.65
C LEU A 211 -4.76 -16.79 3.37
N PHE A 212 -4.98 -17.06 4.64
CA PHE A 212 -4.14 -18.01 5.39
C PHE A 212 -4.05 -19.37 4.71
N LYS A 213 -5.16 -19.94 4.24
CA LYS A 213 -5.17 -21.20 3.50
C LYS A 213 -4.41 -21.15 2.17
N TYR A 214 -4.31 -19.97 1.56
CA TYR A 214 -3.50 -19.73 0.36
C TYR A 214 -2.04 -19.35 0.66
N GLY A 215 -1.61 -19.43 1.92
CA GLY A 215 -0.25 -19.09 2.34
C GLY A 215 0.04 -17.58 2.38
N ILE A 216 -1.00 -16.76 2.34
CA ILE A 216 -0.86 -15.29 2.49
C ILE A 216 -1.25 -14.92 3.92
N ASP A 217 -0.26 -14.81 4.76
CA ASP A 217 -0.41 -14.56 6.19
C ASP A 217 0.60 -13.51 6.69
N HIS A 218 0.63 -13.26 8.00
CA HIS A 218 1.55 -12.28 8.60
C HIS A 218 3.01 -12.59 8.31
N TRP A 219 3.42 -13.87 8.44
CA TRP A 219 4.81 -14.26 8.23
C TRP A 219 5.22 -14.21 6.76
N HIS A 220 4.29 -14.52 5.84
CA HIS A 220 4.54 -14.34 4.41
C HIS A 220 4.75 -12.87 4.05
N ILE A 221 3.89 -11.96 4.56
CA ILE A 221 3.92 -10.53 4.24
C ILE A 221 5.06 -9.80 4.97
N TYR A 222 5.37 -10.22 6.20
CA TYR A 222 6.45 -9.71 7.03
C TYR A 222 7.42 -10.85 7.37
N PRO A 223 8.39 -11.18 6.48
CA PRO A 223 9.26 -12.34 6.63
C PRO A 223 10.40 -12.06 7.64
N ASP A 224 10.02 -11.74 8.86
CA ASP A 224 10.91 -11.46 9.98
C ASP A 224 10.32 -11.99 11.30
N SER A 225 11.07 -11.85 12.39
CA SER A 225 10.64 -12.32 13.72
C SER A 225 9.36 -11.64 14.20
N GLN A 226 9.13 -10.39 13.84
CA GLN A 226 7.89 -9.67 14.18
C GLN A 226 6.68 -10.29 13.44
N GLY A 227 6.83 -10.54 12.13
CA GLY A 227 5.78 -11.18 11.33
C GLY A 227 5.46 -12.59 11.82
N LEU A 228 6.48 -13.37 12.22
CA LEU A 228 6.28 -14.68 12.84
C LEU A 228 5.49 -14.55 14.15
N GLY A 229 5.85 -13.62 15.03
CA GLY A 229 5.13 -13.38 16.29
C GLY A 229 3.67 -12.99 16.06
N MET A 230 3.41 -12.08 15.10
CA MET A 230 2.06 -11.69 14.71
C MET A 230 1.26 -12.88 14.14
N GLN A 231 1.91 -13.74 13.36
CA GLN A 231 1.28 -14.93 12.79
C GLN A 231 0.84 -15.90 13.88
N LEU A 232 1.71 -16.23 14.81
CA LEU A 232 1.41 -17.15 15.90
C LEU A 232 0.31 -16.61 16.83
N ALA A 233 0.36 -15.32 17.14
CA ALA A 233 -0.68 -14.66 17.94
C ALA A 233 -2.04 -14.69 17.24
N TRP A 234 -2.07 -14.45 15.92
CA TRP A 234 -3.30 -14.51 15.13
C TRP A 234 -3.86 -15.94 15.06
N GLN A 235 -2.99 -16.94 14.81
CA GLN A 235 -3.38 -18.36 14.78
C GLN A 235 -3.97 -18.81 16.13
N PHE A 236 -3.32 -18.44 17.23
CA PHE A 236 -3.79 -18.75 18.58
C PHE A 236 -5.16 -18.11 18.88
N LYS A 237 -5.30 -16.79 18.62
CA LYS A 237 -6.58 -16.06 18.78
C LYS A 237 -7.72 -16.69 17.98
N ASN A 238 -7.44 -17.12 16.74
CA ASN A 238 -8.46 -17.61 15.81
C ASN A 238 -8.61 -19.14 15.78
N LYS A 239 -7.81 -19.88 16.58
CA LYS A 239 -7.80 -21.34 16.71
C LYS A 239 -7.62 -22.03 15.34
N VAL A 240 -6.59 -21.63 14.59
CA VAL A 240 -6.27 -22.17 13.27
C VAL A 240 -4.79 -22.54 13.14
N GLY A 241 -4.52 -23.68 12.49
CA GLY A 241 -3.16 -24.06 12.08
C GLY A 241 -2.19 -24.48 13.17
N LEU A 242 -2.59 -24.49 14.44
CA LEU A 242 -1.77 -24.90 15.59
C LEU A 242 -2.36 -26.19 16.22
N GLY A 243 -2.63 -27.20 15.39
CA GLY A 243 -3.39 -28.41 15.74
C GLY A 243 -3.07 -29.01 17.10
N SER A 244 -1.78 -29.23 17.42
CA SER A 244 -1.35 -29.85 18.68
C SER A 244 -1.65 -29.00 19.93
N ILE A 245 -1.73 -27.67 19.80
CA ILE A 245 -2.03 -26.76 20.93
C ILE A 245 -3.51 -26.80 21.33
N PHE A 246 -4.39 -27.24 20.44
CA PHE A 246 -5.84 -27.25 20.65
C PHE A 246 -6.45 -28.66 20.75
N LEU A 247 -5.61 -29.71 20.81
CA LEU A 247 -6.04 -31.09 20.87
C LEU A 247 -6.45 -31.56 22.26
N ASP A 248 -6.12 -30.83 23.32
CA ASP A 248 -6.52 -31.13 24.68
C ASP A 248 -7.98 -30.70 24.94
N LYS A 249 -8.91 -31.46 24.41
CA LYS A 249 -10.32 -31.46 24.82
C LYS A 249 -10.86 -32.88 24.82
#